data_11a81c3b633d17153d9312d710ae7daf
#
_entry.id   11a81c3b633d17153d9312d710ae7daf
#
_cell.length_a   1.000
_cell.length_b   1.000
_cell.length_c   1.000
_cell.angle_alpha   90.00
_cell.angle_beta   90.00
_cell.angle_gamma   90.00
#
_symmetry.space_group_name_H-M   'P 1'
#
loop_
_entity.id
_entity.type
_entity.pdbx_description
1 polymer ?
#
loop_
_entity_poly.entity_id
_entity_poly.type
_entity_poly.pdbx_seq_one_letter_code
_entity_poly.pdbx_strand_id
1 'polypeptide(L)'
;MALIAQKPKGTQDVRPEEVYKWHTVEKLAAETAECYGFKEIRFPTFENTKLFKRSVGDTTDVVQKEMYSVTAKSSANGKDADDFALRPEGTAGAARAVIENGLLNEALPQKVYYLISCFRHEKPQAGRLREFHQFGAEMYGSALPSADADMIAMVKTFIERLGIKDIVLNINSIGCPKCRAEYHKALKAYFESRKEELCGTCRERLEKNPMRILDCKSPICQDIAKDAPVILDYLCDDCSGHFEKLKKHLDAMNIEYTVNPKIVRGLDYYTKTVFEFVSTHIGAQGTICGGGRYDGLIEQLGGNPTPALGFA
;
A
#
# COMPACT_ATOMS: atom_id res chain seq x y z
N MET A 1 35.33 19.39 -18.91
CA MET A 1 34.02 19.97 -19.32
C MET A 1 32.98 19.61 -18.25
N ALA A 2 32.16 20.53 -17.81
CA ALA A 2 31.03 20.23 -16.95
C ALA A 2 29.92 19.57 -17.78
N LEU A 3 29.21 18.57 -17.21
CA LEU A 3 28.05 17.98 -17.86
C LEU A 3 26.95 19.03 -18.02
N ILE A 4 26.28 19.03 -19.17
CA ILE A 4 25.12 19.92 -19.45
C ILE A 4 23.95 19.58 -18.51
N ALA A 5 23.78 18.30 -18.16
CA ALA A 5 22.76 17.85 -17.25
C ALA A 5 23.28 16.68 -16.42
N GLN A 6 22.76 16.56 -15.22
CA GLN A 6 22.98 15.44 -14.33
C GLN A 6 21.66 14.74 -14.04
N LYS A 7 21.69 13.50 -13.57
CA LYS A 7 20.47 12.77 -13.16
C LYS A 7 19.70 13.56 -12.10
N PRO A 8 18.37 13.57 -12.14
CA PRO A 8 17.56 14.23 -11.13
C PRO A 8 17.84 13.69 -9.73
N LYS A 9 17.77 14.56 -8.73
CA LYS A 9 17.95 14.15 -7.33
C LYS A 9 16.90 13.13 -6.93
N GLY A 10 17.34 12.00 -6.39
CA GLY A 10 16.45 10.90 -5.97
C GLY A 10 16.14 9.91 -7.08
N THR A 11 16.86 9.96 -8.20
CA THR A 11 16.85 8.91 -9.23
C THR A 11 18.21 8.21 -9.28
N GLN A 12 18.26 7.04 -9.89
CA GLN A 12 19.46 6.24 -9.99
C GLN A 12 19.58 5.59 -11.37
N ASP A 13 20.77 5.68 -11.98
CA ASP A 13 21.11 4.89 -13.16
C ASP A 13 21.46 3.46 -12.71
N VAL A 14 20.97 2.48 -13.43
CA VAL A 14 21.39 1.09 -13.29
C VAL A 14 22.46 0.82 -14.35
N ARG A 15 23.69 0.62 -13.90
CA ARG A 15 24.83 0.41 -14.81
C ARG A 15 24.83 -1.01 -15.39
N PRO A 16 25.45 -1.20 -16.57
CA PRO A 16 25.50 -2.53 -17.22
C PRO A 16 25.98 -3.66 -16.28
N GLU A 17 26.92 -3.36 -15.37
CA GLU A 17 27.47 -4.32 -14.42
C GLU A 17 26.49 -4.70 -13.30
N GLU A 18 25.37 -3.99 -13.17
CA GLU A 18 24.37 -4.19 -12.13
C GLU A 18 23.02 -4.68 -12.66
N VAL A 19 22.78 -4.55 -13.98
CA VAL A 19 21.48 -4.88 -14.62
C VAL A 19 21.09 -6.34 -14.37
N TYR A 20 22.03 -7.27 -14.26
CA TYR A 20 21.74 -8.68 -13.98
C TYR A 20 21.00 -8.89 -12.65
N LYS A 21 21.22 -8.02 -11.64
CA LYS A 21 20.49 -8.07 -10.37
C LYS A 21 19.00 -7.76 -10.59
N TRP A 22 18.72 -6.79 -11.44
CA TRP A 22 17.34 -6.42 -11.83
C TRP A 22 16.65 -7.56 -12.56
N HIS A 23 17.30 -8.11 -13.59
CA HIS A 23 16.78 -9.28 -14.32
C HIS A 23 16.50 -10.46 -13.39
N THR A 24 17.36 -10.69 -12.39
CA THR A 24 17.15 -11.77 -11.41
C THR A 24 15.90 -11.52 -10.57
N VAL A 25 15.73 -10.31 -10.03
CA VAL A 25 14.56 -9.95 -9.21
C VAL A 25 13.28 -10.00 -10.04
N GLU A 26 13.28 -9.41 -11.24
CA GLU A 26 12.14 -9.39 -12.16
C GLU A 26 11.72 -10.80 -12.56
N LYS A 27 12.67 -11.66 -12.92
CA LYS A 27 12.42 -13.06 -13.26
C LYS A 27 11.81 -13.83 -12.10
N LEU A 28 12.37 -13.71 -10.90
CA LEU A 28 11.85 -14.40 -9.72
C LEU A 28 10.47 -13.90 -9.33
N ALA A 29 10.19 -12.60 -9.50
CA ALA A 29 8.87 -12.01 -9.25
C ALA A 29 7.83 -12.58 -10.22
N ALA A 30 8.12 -12.57 -11.53
CA ALA A 30 7.23 -13.10 -12.56
C ALA A 30 6.95 -14.60 -12.34
N GLU A 31 7.99 -15.42 -12.21
CA GLU A 31 7.84 -16.86 -11.98
C GLU A 31 7.04 -17.16 -10.70
N THR A 32 7.26 -16.39 -9.62
CA THR A 32 6.51 -16.58 -8.37
C THR A 32 5.03 -16.23 -8.58
N ALA A 33 4.74 -15.07 -9.20
CA ALA A 33 3.38 -14.67 -9.47
C ALA A 33 2.63 -15.69 -10.35
N GLU A 34 3.29 -16.19 -11.41
CA GLU A 34 2.73 -17.20 -12.32
C GLU A 34 2.44 -18.53 -11.62
N CYS A 35 3.32 -18.99 -10.71
CA CYS A 35 3.08 -20.18 -9.88
C CYS A 35 1.83 -20.06 -9.00
N TYR A 36 1.48 -18.84 -8.57
CA TYR A 36 0.25 -18.56 -7.82
C TYR A 36 -0.95 -18.22 -8.71
N GLY A 37 -0.81 -18.35 -10.04
CA GLY A 37 -1.87 -18.16 -11.03
C GLY A 37 -2.15 -16.70 -11.38
N PHE A 38 -1.21 -15.78 -11.10
CA PHE A 38 -1.31 -14.39 -11.51
C PHE A 38 -0.82 -14.20 -12.95
N LYS A 39 -1.43 -13.26 -13.68
CA LYS A 39 -1.05 -12.87 -15.02
C LYS A 39 -0.50 -11.45 -15.06
N GLU A 40 0.51 -11.20 -15.88
CA GLU A 40 1.06 -9.85 -16.00
C GLU A 40 0.02 -8.87 -16.57
N ILE A 41 -0.07 -7.68 -15.95
CA ILE A 41 -0.81 -6.54 -16.47
C ILE A 41 0.12 -5.33 -16.58
N ARG A 42 -0.02 -4.57 -17.64
CA ARG A 42 0.70 -3.30 -17.85
C ARG A 42 -0.29 -2.18 -18.04
N PHE A 43 -0.03 -1.05 -17.41
CA PHE A 43 -0.88 0.15 -17.45
C PHE A 43 -0.01 1.42 -17.53
N PRO A 44 -0.57 2.57 -17.95
CA PRO A 44 0.18 3.80 -18.18
C PRO A 44 1.02 4.26 -16.99
N THR A 45 2.12 4.96 -17.29
CA THR A 45 3.01 5.56 -16.28
C THR A 45 2.39 6.83 -15.66
N PHE A 46 1.55 7.54 -16.42
CA PHE A 46 0.78 8.68 -15.94
C PHE A 46 -0.70 8.40 -16.07
N GLU A 47 -1.47 8.92 -15.14
CA GLU A 47 -2.91 8.70 -15.03
C GLU A 47 -3.59 10.03 -14.68
N ASN A 48 -4.91 10.09 -14.82
CA ASN A 48 -5.68 11.24 -14.32
C ASN A 48 -5.50 11.37 -12.80
N THR A 49 -5.16 12.57 -12.33
CA THR A 49 -4.92 12.85 -10.92
C THR A 49 -6.10 12.47 -10.01
N LYS A 50 -7.33 12.52 -10.56
CA LYS A 50 -8.55 12.11 -9.83
C LYS A 50 -8.52 10.63 -9.43
N LEU A 51 -7.83 9.76 -10.21
CA LEU A 51 -7.66 8.36 -9.87
C LEU A 51 -7.00 8.23 -8.50
N PHE A 52 -5.86 8.88 -8.30
CA PHE A 52 -5.10 8.79 -7.06
C PHE A 52 -5.78 9.54 -5.90
N LYS A 53 -6.38 10.70 -6.14
CA LYS A 53 -7.15 11.43 -5.12
C LYS A 53 -8.28 10.56 -4.55
N ARG A 54 -9.02 9.87 -5.41
CA ARG A 54 -10.12 8.99 -4.97
C ARG A 54 -9.64 7.72 -4.28
N SER A 55 -8.62 7.05 -4.82
CA SER A 55 -8.17 5.76 -4.31
C SER A 55 -7.26 5.89 -3.09
N VAL A 56 -6.21 6.69 -3.20
CA VAL A 56 -5.17 6.83 -2.15
C VAL A 56 -5.67 7.64 -0.96
N GLY A 57 -6.58 8.59 -1.20
CA GLY A 57 -7.17 9.47 -0.21
C GLY A 57 -6.56 10.87 -0.20
N ASP A 58 -7.41 11.89 -0.23
CA ASP A 58 -7.02 13.30 -0.28
C ASP A 58 -6.21 13.77 0.93
N THR A 59 -6.27 13.04 2.06
CA THR A 59 -5.58 13.39 3.31
C THR A 59 -4.20 12.77 3.44
N THR A 60 -3.79 11.93 2.48
CA THR A 60 -2.50 11.25 2.52
C THR A 60 -1.35 12.17 2.10
N ASP A 61 -0.16 11.99 2.69
CA ASP A 61 1.02 12.75 2.28
C ASP A 61 1.36 12.49 0.81
N VAL A 62 1.12 11.29 0.32
CA VAL A 62 1.31 10.90 -1.08
C VAL A 62 0.55 11.83 -2.01
N VAL A 63 -0.76 12.02 -1.77
CA VAL A 63 -1.61 12.88 -2.62
C VAL A 63 -1.33 14.37 -2.41
N GLN A 64 -1.10 14.80 -1.17
CA GLN A 64 -0.96 16.23 -0.85
C GLN A 64 0.41 16.82 -1.23
N LYS A 65 1.49 16.01 -1.15
CA LYS A 65 2.86 16.54 -1.19
C LYS A 65 3.81 15.80 -2.13
N GLU A 66 3.51 14.55 -2.48
CA GLU A 66 4.49 13.67 -3.11
C GLU A 66 4.20 13.32 -4.57
N MET A 67 3.00 13.59 -5.09
CA MET A 67 2.69 13.34 -6.50
C MET A 67 3.39 14.32 -7.43
N TYR A 68 3.92 13.80 -8.54
CA TYR A 68 4.39 14.59 -9.66
C TYR A 68 3.23 14.88 -10.62
N SER A 69 2.96 16.16 -10.87
CA SER A 69 2.00 16.60 -11.91
C SER A 69 2.66 16.57 -13.29
N VAL A 70 1.91 16.15 -14.29
CA VAL A 70 2.33 16.12 -15.70
C VAL A 70 1.54 17.17 -16.46
N THR A 71 2.24 18.13 -17.08
CA THR A 71 1.63 19.20 -17.87
C THR A 71 2.15 19.17 -19.30
N ALA A 72 1.26 19.08 -20.28
CA ALA A 72 1.61 19.17 -21.69
C ALA A 72 1.84 20.63 -22.09
N LYS A 73 2.91 20.90 -22.84
CA LYS A 73 3.25 22.27 -23.30
C LYS A 73 2.19 22.89 -24.23
N SER A 74 1.40 22.08 -24.92
CA SER A 74 0.36 22.52 -25.86
C SER A 74 -0.95 22.98 -25.22
N SER A 75 -1.10 22.86 -23.90
CA SER A 75 -2.28 23.31 -23.15
C SER A 75 -2.36 24.85 -23.00
N ALA A 76 -1.76 25.63 -23.91
CA ALA A 76 -1.69 27.10 -23.84
C ALA A 76 -3.06 27.81 -23.97
N ASN A 77 -4.16 27.10 -24.23
CA ASN A 77 -5.48 27.72 -24.44
C ASN A 77 -6.48 27.53 -23.29
N GLY A 78 -6.03 27.23 -22.06
CA GLY A 78 -6.83 27.46 -20.84
C GLY A 78 -8.17 26.70 -20.68
N LYS A 79 -8.52 25.81 -21.60
CA LYS A 79 -9.69 24.93 -21.49
C LYS A 79 -9.21 23.50 -21.46
N ASP A 80 -9.49 22.80 -20.36
CA ASP A 80 -9.24 21.36 -20.15
C ASP A 80 -7.76 20.95 -20.24
N ALA A 81 -6.89 21.57 -19.44
CA ALA A 81 -5.64 20.95 -19.11
C ALA A 81 -5.97 19.67 -18.33
N ASP A 82 -5.88 18.51 -18.98
CA ASP A 82 -5.99 17.22 -18.30
C ASP A 82 -5.03 17.22 -17.12
N ASP A 83 -5.57 17.04 -15.92
CA ASP A 83 -4.79 16.99 -14.67
C ASP A 83 -4.23 15.57 -14.52
N PHE A 84 -3.03 15.38 -15.08
CA PHE A 84 -2.32 14.10 -15.00
C PHE A 84 -1.25 14.13 -13.90
N ALA A 85 -1.00 12.95 -13.34
CA ALA A 85 0.11 12.72 -12.42
C ALA A 85 0.90 11.46 -12.82
N LEU A 86 2.20 11.45 -12.54
CA LEU A 86 2.96 10.20 -12.55
C LEU A 86 2.45 9.30 -11.43
N ARG A 87 2.30 8.00 -11.71
CA ARG A 87 1.78 7.03 -10.73
C ARG A 87 2.66 6.96 -9.49
N PRO A 88 2.11 7.23 -8.30
CA PRO A 88 2.85 7.13 -7.04
C PRO A 88 2.82 5.70 -6.45
N GLU A 89 1.99 4.82 -7.03
CA GLU A 89 1.79 3.42 -6.64
C GLU A 89 1.07 2.67 -7.77
N GLY A 90 1.01 1.33 -7.69
CA GLY A 90 0.47 0.51 -8.77
C GLY A 90 -1.00 0.11 -8.62
N THR A 91 -1.51 -0.05 -7.39
CA THR A 91 -2.83 -0.64 -7.11
C THR A 91 -3.98 0.10 -7.78
N ALA A 92 -3.99 1.44 -7.72
CA ALA A 92 -5.05 2.25 -8.34
C ALA A 92 -5.06 2.12 -9.86
N GLY A 93 -3.87 2.14 -10.50
CA GLY A 93 -3.73 1.95 -11.93
C GLY A 93 -4.16 0.56 -12.40
N ALA A 94 -3.78 -0.48 -11.64
CA ALA A 94 -4.22 -1.85 -11.90
C ALA A 94 -5.74 -1.99 -11.75
N ALA A 95 -6.33 -1.46 -10.68
CA ALA A 95 -7.78 -1.49 -10.45
C ALA A 95 -8.54 -0.78 -11.59
N ARG A 96 -8.12 0.44 -11.99
CA ARG A 96 -8.71 1.16 -13.12
C ARG A 96 -8.60 0.33 -14.40
N ALA A 97 -7.43 -0.26 -14.69
CA ALA A 97 -7.22 -1.06 -15.89
C ALA A 97 -8.13 -2.30 -15.93
N VAL A 98 -8.30 -2.98 -14.80
CA VAL A 98 -9.19 -4.15 -14.67
C VAL A 98 -10.66 -3.77 -14.89
N ILE A 99 -11.10 -2.63 -14.35
CA ILE A 99 -12.47 -2.11 -14.55
C ILE A 99 -12.69 -1.74 -16.03
N GLU A 100 -11.82 -0.90 -16.58
CA GLU A 100 -11.98 -0.34 -17.92
C GLU A 100 -11.95 -1.41 -19.02
N ASN A 101 -11.13 -2.45 -18.85
CA ASN A 101 -11.06 -3.55 -19.80
C ASN A 101 -12.09 -4.67 -19.53
N GLY A 102 -13.00 -4.48 -18.57
CA GLY A 102 -14.10 -5.41 -18.32
C GLY A 102 -13.67 -6.76 -17.74
N LEU A 103 -12.46 -6.88 -17.18
CA LEU A 103 -11.94 -8.15 -16.65
C LEU A 103 -12.77 -8.69 -15.48
N LEU A 104 -13.48 -7.82 -14.76
CA LEU A 104 -14.39 -8.21 -13.68
C LEU A 104 -15.70 -8.87 -14.17
N ASN A 105 -15.96 -8.84 -15.47
CA ASN A 105 -17.10 -9.54 -16.08
C ASN A 105 -16.75 -10.97 -16.49
N GLU A 106 -15.47 -11.35 -16.37
CA GLU A 106 -14.97 -12.69 -16.64
C GLU A 106 -15.04 -13.57 -15.37
N ALA A 107 -14.47 -14.77 -15.45
CA ALA A 107 -14.42 -15.68 -14.30
C ALA A 107 -13.58 -15.08 -13.16
N LEU A 108 -14.14 -15.08 -11.94
CA LEU A 108 -13.48 -14.61 -10.73
C LEU A 108 -12.89 -15.79 -9.93
N PRO A 109 -11.81 -15.59 -9.17
CA PRO A 109 -11.10 -14.32 -8.99
C PRO A 109 -10.18 -13.98 -10.14
N GLN A 110 -10.10 -12.69 -10.52
CA GLN A 110 -9.05 -12.18 -11.40
C GLN A 110 -7.78 -11.94 -10.60
N LYS A 111 -6.66 -12.46 -11.07
CA LYS A 111 -5.33 -12.36 -10.45
C LYS A 111 -4.37 -11.71 -11.42
N VAL A 112 -3.86 -10.53 -11.09
CA VAL A 112 -2.91 -9.79 -11.92
C VAL A 112 -1.69 -9.36 -11.14
N TYR A 113 -0.50 -9.34 -11.78
CA TYR A 113 0.72 -8.79 -11.21
C TYR A 113 1.35 -7.76 -12.16
N TYR A 114 2.19 -6.91 -11.61
CA TYR A 114 2.91 -5.90 -12.36
C TYR A 114 4.32 -5.66 -11.78
N LEU A 115 5.22 -5.23 -12.68
CA LEU A 115 6.57 -4.75 -12.37
C LEU A 115 6.70 -3.36 -13.00
N ILE A 116 6.72 -2.32 -12.19
CA ILE A 116 6.58 -0.95 -12.68
C ILE A 116 7.47 0.05 -11.93
N SER A 117 7.87 1.13 -12.61
CA SER A 117 8.39 2.32 -11.95
C SER A 117 7.26 3.15 -11.35
N CYS A 118 7.49 3.67 -10.15
CA CYS A 118 6.63 4.61 -9.44
C CYS A 118 7.39 5.87 -9.06
N PHE A 119 6.67 6.96 -8.81
CA PHE A 119 7.28 8.29 -8.63
C PHE A 119 6.68 9.01 -7.43
N ARG A 120 7.53 9.42 -6.46
CA ARG A 120 7.12 10.23 -5.31
C ARG A 120 8.14 11.33 -5.02
N HIS A 121 7.66 12.55 -4.91
CA HIS A 121 8.50 13.72 -4.58
C HIS A 121 8.78 13.80 -3.08
N GLU A 122 9.37 12.75 -2.54
CA GLU A 122 9.78 12.70 -1.14
C GLU A 122 11.26 13.10 -0.95
N LYS A 123 11.67 13.31 0.31
CA LYS A 123 13.08 13.58 0.62
C LYS A 123 13.89 12.29 0.42
N PRO A 124 14.81 12.26 -0.56
CA PRO A 124 15.61 11.07 -0.83
C PRO A 124 16.48 10.70 0.36
N GLN A 125 16.52 9.40 0.66
CA GLN A 125 17.40 8.79 1.67
C GLN A 125 17.73 7.35 1.28
N ALA A 126 18.58 6.67 2.03
CA ALA A 126 18.87 5.27 1.78
C ALA A 126 17.58 4.42 1.76
N GLY A 127 17.37 3.66 0.69
CA GLY A 127 16.15 2.87 0.49
C GLY A 127 14.90 3.65 0.08
N ARG A 128 14.97 5.00 -0.09
CA ARG A 128 13.87 5.83 -0.61
C ARG A 128 14.34 6.75 -1.71
N LEU A 129 13.92 6.45 -2.91
CA LEU A 129 14.17 7.23 -4.11
C LEU A 129 12.87 7.92 -4.57
N ARG A 130 13.02 8.92 -5.42
CA ARG A 130 11.89 9.61 -6.08
C ARG A 130 11.33 8.83 -7.26
N GLU A 131 12.19 8.07 -7.92
CA GLU A 131 11.82 7.00 -8.84
C GLU A 131 12.21 5.68 -8.18
N PHE A 132 11.25 4.80 -7.99
CA PHE A 132 11.42 3.49 -7.38
C PHE A 132 10.59 2.45 -8.13
N HIS A 133 10.85 1.19 -7.90
CA HIS A 133 10.15 0.11 -8.58
C HIS A 133 9.28 -0.66 -7.61
N GLN A 134 8.11 -1.07 -8.10
CA GLN A 134 7.21 -1.97 -7.39
C GLN A 134 7.01 -3.25 -8.17
N PHE A 135 7.20 -4.37 -7.49
CA PHE A 135 6.52 -5.61 -7.80
C PHE A 135 5.24 -5.61 -6.97
N GLY A 136 4.10 -5.69 -7.64
CA GLY A 136 2.81 -5.77 -6.98
C GLY A 136 1.92 -6.83 -7.61
N ALA A 137 0.98 -7.35 -6.83
CA ALA A 137 -0.04 -8.27 -7.31
C ALA A 137 -1.37 -7.99 -6.64
N GLU A 138 -2.43 -8.11 -7.41
CA GLU A 138 -3.79 -7.77 -7.03
C GLU A 138 -4.73 -8.93 -7.37
N MET A 139 -5.61 -9.27 -6.44
CA MET A 139 -6.66 -10.27 -6.62
C MET A 139 -8.03 -9.62 -6.42
N TYR A 140 -8.90 -9.78 -7.40
CA TYR A 140 -10.25 -9.22 -7.43
C TYR A 140 -11.30 -10.34 -7.44
N GLY A 141 -12.34 -10.21 -6.63
CA GLY A 141 -13.48 -11.12 -6.64
C GLY A 141 -13.46 -12.22 -5.56
N SER A 142 -12.52 -12.18 -4.60
CA SER A 142 -12.52 -13.10 -3.46
C SER A 142 -12.62 -12.36 -2.13
N ALA A 143 -13.66 -12.65 -1.35
CA ALA A 143 -13.83 -12.14 0.01
C ALA A 143 -13.30 -13.11 1.10
N LEU A 144 -12.72 -14.25 0.70
CA LEU A 144 -12.34 -15.32 1.62
C LEU A 144 -11.01 -15.01 2.33
N PRO A 145 -10.88 -15.31 3.64
CA PRO A 145 -9.61 -15.18 4.37
C PRO A 145 -8.48 -16.05 3.83
N SER A 146 -8.81 -17.15 3.15
CA SER A 146 -7.83 -17.99 2.45
C SER A 146 -7.13 -17.26 1.30
N ALA A 147 -7.82 -16.33 0.64
CA ALA A 147 -7.20 -15.49 -0.39
C ALA A 147 -6.14 -14.52 0.21
N ASP A 148 -6.40 -14.00 1.42
CA ASP A 148 -5.43 -13.18 2.14
C ASP A 148 -4.18 -14.01 2.52
N ALA A 149 -4.39 -15.25 3.00
CA ALA A 149 -3.29 -16.17 3.33
C ALA A 149 -2.48 -16.56 2.08
N ASP A 150 -3.15 -16.83 0.95
CA ASP A 150 -2.52 -17.14 -0.35
C ASP A 150 -1.63 -15.97 -0.83
N MET A 151 -2.12 -14.74 -0.71
CA MET A 151 -1.35 -13.52 -1.04
C MET A 151 -0.11 -13.38 -0.15
N ILE A 152 -0.25 -13.57 1.15
CA ILE A 152 0.87 -13.52 2.11
C ILE A 152 1.88 -14.63 1.81
N ALA A 153 1.41 -15.85 1.51
CA ALA A 153 2.27 -16.98 1.14
C ALA A 153 3.09 -16.70 -0.13
N MET A 154 2.47 -16.06 -1.13
CA MET A 154 3.17 -15.66 -2.35
C MET A 154 4.31 -14.66 -2.07
N VAL A 155 4.04 -13.63 -1.27
CA VAL A 155 5.07 -12.66 -0.88
C VAL A 155 6.21 -13.33 -0.12
N LYS A 156 5.88 -14.21 0.85
CA LYS A 156 6.86 -14.99 1.59
C LYS A 156 7.73 -15.83 0.66
N THR A 157 7.11 -16.56 -0.27
CA THR A 157 7.81 -17.38 -1.26
C THR A 157 8.76 -16.53 -2.12
N PHE A 158 8.33 -15.35 -2.56
CA PHE A 158 9.17 -14.45 -3.34
C PHE A 158 10.39 -13.98 -2.54
N ILE A 159 10.19 -13.55 -1.30
CA ILE A 159 11.28 -13.10 -0.41
C ILE A 159 12.28 -14.24 -0.15
N GLU A 160 11.80 -15.45 0.09
CA GLU A 160 12.66 -16.65 0.30
C GLU A 160 13.46 -17.00 -0.96
N ARG A 161 12.84 -16.94 -2.14
CA ARG A 161 13.52 -17.17 -3.42
C ARG A 161 14.60 -16.13 -3.72
N LEU A 162 14.45 -14.90 -3.23
CA LEU A 162 15.50 -13.88 -3.27
C LEU A 162 16.64 -14.14 -2.27
N GLY A 163 16.51 -15.13 -1.39
CA GLY A 163 17.50 -15.43 -0.35
C GLY A 163 17.54 -14.41 0.78
N ILE A 164 16.51 -13.57 0.92
CA ILE A 164 16.41 -12.58 1.99
C ILE A 164 16.02 -13.29 3.28
N LYS A 165 16.80 -13.09 4.33
CA LYS A 165 16.60 -13.67 5.67
C LYS A 165 16.18 -12.61 6.68
N ASP A 166 15.82 -13.07 7.88
CA ASP A 166 15.50 -12.22 9.03
C ASP A 166 14.36 -11.22 8.74
N ILE A 167 13.29 -11.77 8.15
CA ILE A 167 12.06 -11.06 7.83
C ILE A 167 10.97 -11.45 8.82
N VAL A 168 10.33 -10.45 9.40
CA VAL A 168 9.17 -10.60 10.28
C VAL A 168 7.91 -10.24 9.49
N LEU A 169 6.94 -11.15 9.48
CA LEU A 169 5.59 -10.86 9.00
C LEU A 169 4.77 -10.30 10.14
N ASN A 170 4.36 -9.05 10.00
CA ASN A 170 3.37 -8.44 10.87
C ASN A 170 1.99 -8.44 10.18
N ILE A 171 0.95 -8.84 10.90
CA ILE A 171 -0.44 -8.80 10.44
C ILE A 171 -1.32 -7.99 11.39
N ASN A 172 -2.36 -7.37 10.85
CA ASN A 172 -3.40 -6.70 11.65
C ASN A 172 -4.75 -6.76 10.91
N SER A 173 -5.82 -6.44 11.61
CA SER A 173 -7.10 -6.09 11.00
C SER A 173 -7.44 -4.65 11.32
N ILE A 174 -7.68 -3.83 10.29
CA ILE A 174 -8.16 -2.46 10.45
C ILE A 174 -9.69 -2.36 10.37
N GLY A 175 -10.37 -3.49 10.38
CA GLY A 175 -11.83 -3.58 10.36
C GLY A 175 -12.48 -3.05 9.08
N CYS A 176 -13.78 -3.12 9.05
CA CYS A 176 -14.61 -2.51 8.03
C CYS A 176 -14.99 -1.06 8.40
N PRO A 177 -15.65 -0.29 7.52
CA PRO A 177 -16.10 1.08 7.85
C PRO A 177 -16.89 1.18 9.15
N LYS A 178 -17.73 0.18 9.48
CA LYS A 178 -18.50 0.12 10.74
C LYS A 178 -17.56 0.01 11.96
N CYS A 179 -16.60 -0.89 11.94
CA CYS A 179 -15.59 -1.03 13.00
C CYS A 179 -14.80 0.27 13.19
N ARG A 180 -14.35 0.85 12.07
CA ARG A 180 -13.58 2.11 12.10
C ARG A 180 -14.34 3.28 12.66
N ALA A 181 -15.65 3.37 12.42
CA ALA A 181 -16.48 4.46 12.96
C ALA A 181 -16.44 4.47 14.50
N GLU A 182 -16.58 3.30 15.14
CA GLU A 182 -16.52 3.19 16.60
C GLU A 182 -15.08 3.38 17.13
N TYR A 183 -14.11 2.81 16.46
CA TYR A 183 -12.71 2.97 16.81
C TYR A 183 -12.23 4.43 16.71
N HIS A 184 -12.64 5.16 15.66
CA HIS A 184 -12.33 6.59 15.51
C HIS A 184 -12.89 7.43 16.65
N LYS A 185 -14.09 7.14 17.16
CA LYS A 185 -14.65 7.81 18.33
C LYS A 185 -13.77 7.59 19.56
N ALA A 186 -13.37 6.36 19.80
CA ALA A 186 -12.50 6.01 20.93
C ALA A 186 -11.12 6.67 20.82
N LEU A 187 -10.49 6.61 19.63
CA LEU A 187 -9.20 7.26 19.38
C LEU A 187 -9.30 8.78 19.52
N LYS A 188 -10.35 9.39 18.97
CA LYS A 188 -10.54 10.85 19.09
C LYS A 188 -10.67 11.25 20.54
N ALA A 189 -11.50 10.55 21.33
CA ALA A 189 -11.66 10.82 22.75
C ALA A 189 -10.32 10.66 23.52
N TYR A 190 -9.56 9.62 23.22
CA TYR A 190 -8.25 9.37 23.85
C TYR A 190 -7.23 10.49 23.55
N PHE A 191 -7.04 10.84 22.28
CA PHE A 191 -6.07 11.87 21.89
C PHE A 191 -6.53 13.29 22.19
N GLU A 192 -7.83 13.59 22.25
CA GLU A 192 -8.35 14.90 22.62
C GLU A 192 -7.94 15.25 24.05
N SER A 193 -7.95 14.28 24.98
CA SER A 193 -7.49 14.49 26.36
C SER A 193 -6.00 14.84 26.49
N ARG A 194 -5.20 14.59 25.43
CA ARG A 194 -3.76 14.85 25.37
C ARG A 194 -3.36 15.74 24.18
N LYS A 195 -4.31 16.51 23.64
CA LYS A 195 -4.13 17.31 22.40
C LYS A 195 -2.95 18.27 22.47
N GLU A 196 -2.75 18.91 23.61
CA GLU A 196 -1.67 19.89 23.83
C GLU A 196 -0.27 19.26 23.81
N GLU A 197 -0.16 17.97 24.10
CA GLU A 197 1.09 17.22 24.08
C GLU A 197 1.44 16.74 22.66
N LEU A 198 0.46 16.68 21.74
CA LEU A 198 0.68 16.22 20.37
C LEU A 198 1.49 17.23 19.55
N CYS A 199 2.30 16.74 18.62
CA CYS A 199 2.97 17.59 17.63
C CYS A 199 1.94 18.29 16.72
N GLY A 200 2.34 19.40 16.08
CA GLY A 200 1.44 20.20 15.23
C GLY A 200 0.71 19.37 14.15
N THR A 201 1.43 18.49 13.45
CA THR A 201 0.83 17.59 12.44
C THR A 201 -0.20 16.63 13.05
N CYS A 202 0.05 16.12 14.27
CA CYS A 202 -0.90 15.21 14.92
C CYS A 202 -2.14 15.92 15.45
N ARG A 203 -2.06 17.19 15.80
CA ARG A 203 -3.24 18.01 16.13
C ARG A 203 -4.17 18.16 14.91
N GLU A 204 -3.61 18.36 13.72
CA GLU A 204 -4.39 18.40 12.48
C GLU A 204 -4.98 17.01 12.13
N ARG A 205 -4.19 15.95 12.32
CA ARG A 205 -4.62 14.56 12.10
C ARG A 205 -5.74 14.14 13.02
N LEU A 206 -5.78 14.65 14.25
CA LEU A 206 -6.83 14.37 15.23
C LEU A 206 -8.21 14.72 14.71
N GLU A 207 -8.33 15.82 13.95
CA GLU A 207 -9.62 16.24 13.38
C GLU A 207 -9.97 15.48 12.09
N LYS A 208 -8.97 15.13 11.28
CA LYS A 208 -9.18 14.54 9.95
C LYS A 208 -9.18 13.02 9.97
N ASN A 209 -8.14 12.42 10.57
CA ASN A 209 -7.96 10.98 10.65
C ASN A 209 -7.06 10.60 11.83
N PRO A 210 -7.64 10.37 13.03
CA PRO A 210 -6.88 10.08 14.25
C PRO A 210 -6.03 8.81 14.16
N MET A 211 -6.36 7.84 13.32
CA MET A 211 -5.53 6.65 13.11
C MET A 211 -4.12 7.00 12.61
N ARG A 212 -3.95 8.12 11.88
CA ARG A 212 -2.65 8.58 11.39
C ARG A 212 -1.72 9.06 12.52
N ILE A 213 -2.23 9.29 13.74
CA ILE A 213 -1.42 9.64 14.90
C ILE A 213 -0.59 8.43 15.35
N LEU A 214 -1.12 7.21 15.20
CA LEU A 214 -0.44 5.95 15.54
C LEU A 214 0.85 5.73 14.74
N ASP A 215 0.94 6.28 13.53
CA ASP A 215 2.13 6.22 12.65
C ASP A 215 2.99 7.49 12.72
N CYS A 216 2.84 8.30 13.77
CA CYS A 216 3.65 9.50 13.94
C CYS A 216 5.08 9.15 14.32
N LYS A 217 6.05 9.80 13.67
CA LYS A 217 7.47 9.57 13.94
C LYS A 217 8.02 10.42 15.12
N SER A 218 7.23 11.34 15.66
CA SER A 218 7.60 12.12 16.84
C SER A 218 7.67 11.21 18.07
N PRO A 219 8.77 11.18 18.82
CA PRO A 219 8.90 10.36 20.03
C PRO A 219 7.78 10.60 21.05
N ILE A 220 7.36 11.86 21.24
CA ILE A 220 6.28 12.24 22.15
C ILE A 220 4.96 11.60 21.70
N CYS A 221 4.60 11.75 20.41
CA CYS A 221 3.38 11.16 19.88
C CYS A 221 3.40 9.63 19.92
N GLN A 222 4.57 9.01 19.69
CA GLN A 222 4.74 7.56 19.80
C GLN A 222 4.56 7.08 21.24
N ASP A 223 5.04 7.83 22.22
CA ASP A 223 4.87 7.52 23.62
C ASP A 223 3.40 7.59 24.04
N ILE A 224 2.72 8.67 23.68
CA ILE A 224 1.27 8.81 23.89
C ILE A 224 0.49 7.68 23.21
N ALA A 225 0.88 7.28 22.00
CA ALA A 225 0.19 6.22 21.23
C ALA A 225 0.42 4.80 21.77
N LYS A 226 1.31 4.58 22.74
CA LYS A 226 1.51 3.24 23.33
C LYS A 226 0.27 2.71 24.03
N ASP A 227 -0.46 3.56 24.72
CA ASP A 227 -1.62 3.22 25.53
C ASP A 227 -2.95 3.55 24.82
N ALA A 228 -2.89 3.92 23.52
CA ALA A 228 -4.08 4.21 22.75
C ALA A 228 -4.94 2.95 22.53
N PRO A 229 -6.26 3.08 22.44
CA PRO A 229 -7.15 1.99 22.07
C PRO A 229 -6.65 1.27 20.82
N VAL A 230 -6.81 -0.05 20.75
CA VAL A 230 -6.43 -0.87 19.58
C VAL A 230 -7.66 -1.27 18.78
N ILE A 231 -7.54 -1.25 17.44
CA ILE A 231 -8.67 -1.56 16.53
C ILE A 231 -9.25 -2.96 16.76
N LEU A 232 -8.44 -3.91 17.22
CA LEU A 232 -8.86 -5.29 17.41
C LEU A 232 -9.99 -5.44 18.45
N ASP A 233 -10.09 -4.52 19.40
CA ASP A 233 -11.15 -4.49 20.43
C ASP A 233 -12.47 -3.93 19.88
N TYR A 234 -12.46 -3.37 18.67
CA TYR A 234 -13.62 -2.73 18.02
C TYR A 234 -14.10 -3.47 16.77
N LEU A 235 -13.55 -4.67 16.53
CA LEU A 235 -13.96 -5.47 15.37
C LEU A 235 -15.38 -6.00 15.55
N CYS A 236 -16.20 -5.90 14.51
CA CYS A 236 -17.47 -6.63 14.46
C CYS A 236 -17.22 -8.12 14.25
N ASP A 237 -18.24 -8.95 14.49
CA ASP A 237 -18.14 -10.41 14.39
C ASP A 237 -17.61 -10.90 13.04
N ASP A 238 -18.03 -10.24 11.93
CA ASP A 238 -17.54 -10.56 10.58
C ASP A 238 -16.05 -10.30 10.44
N CYS A 239 -15.56 -9.12 10.89
CA CYS A 239 -14.15 -8.77 10.80
C CYS A 239 -13.28 -9.59 11.75
N SER A 240 -13.75 -9.86 12.95
CA SER A 240 -13.09 -10.72 13.91
C SER A 240 -13.01 -12.15 13.39
N GLY A 241 -14.13 -12.69 12.91
CA GLY A 241 -14.19 -14.03 12.32
C GLY A 241 -13.30 -14.18 11.08
N HIS A 242 -13.20 -13.15 10.24
CA HIS A 242 -12.30 -13.11 9.10
C HIS A 242 -10.83 -13.17 9.55
N PHE A 243 -10.45 -12.36 10.52
CA PHE A 243 -9.08 -12.30 11.04
C PHE A 243 -8.66 -13.60 11.74
N GLU A 244 -9.56 -14.21 12.53
CA GLU A 244 -9.31 -15.51 13.15
C GLU A 244 -9.11 -16.62 12.11
N LYS A 245 -9.90 -16.64 11.02
CA LYS A 245 -9.73 -17.58 9.92
C LYS A 245 -8.42 -17.37 9.18
N LEU A 246 -8.02 -16.11 8.93
CA LEU A 246 -6.71 -15.81 8.35
C LEU A 246 -5.58 -16.43 9.19
N LYS A 247 -5.58 -16.20 10.51
CA LYS A 247 -4.56 -16.76 11.41
C LYS A 247 -4.50 -18.30 11.31
N LYS A 248 -5.66 -18.96 11.33
CA LYS A 248 -5.73 -20.43 11.16
C LYS A 248 -5.16 -20.90 9.83
N HIS A 249 -5.36 -20.14 8.72
CA HIS A 249 -4.77 -20.48 7.43
C HIS A 249 -3.24 -20.32 7.46
N LEU A 250 -2.73 -19.25 8.04
CA LEU A 250 -1.29 -19.04 8.18
C LEU A 250 -0.64 -20.12 9.06
N ASP A 251 -1.27 -20.48 10.18
CA ASP A 251 -0.82 -21.55 11.05
C ASP A 251 -0.76 -22.90 10.31
N ALA A 252 -1.80 -23.22 9.52
CA ALA A 252 -1.85 -24.44 8.70
C ALA A 252 -0.78 -24.48 7.59
N MET A 253 -0.36 -23.31 7.10
CA MET A 253 0.73 -23.17 6.14
C MET A 253 2.12 -23.11 6.79
N ASN A 254 2.22 -23.19 8.12
CA ASN A 254 3.45 -22.97 8.89
C ASN A 254 4.11 -21.62 8.58
N ILE A 255 3.31 -20.57 8.41
CA ILE A 255 3.78 -19.20 8.22
C ILE A 255 3.74 -18.48 9.57
N GLU A 256 4.92 -18.22 10.11
CA GLU A 256 5.05 -17.44 11.35
C GLU A 256 4.66 -15.98 11.12
N TYR A 257 3.94 -15.39 12.08
CA TYR A 257 3.49 -14.00 12.05
C TYR A 257 3.44 -13.39 13.45
N THR A 258 3.47 -12.08 13.49
CA THR A 258 3.20 -11.29 14.70
C THR A 258 1.93 -10.46 14.47
N VAL A 259 0.97 -10.54 15.39
CA VAL A 259 -0.17 -9.63 15.40
C VAL A 259 0.31 -8.28 15.93
N ASN A 260 0.31 -7.26 15.06
CA ASN A 260 0.76 -5.92 15.40
C ASN A 260 -0.36 -4.89 15.21
N PRO A 261 -1.11 -4.55 16.27
CA PRO A 261 -2.26 -3.65 16.19
C PRO A 261 -1.88 -2.19 15.82
N LYS A 262 -0.58 -1.87 15.80
CA LYS A 262 -0.08 -0.54 15.42
C LYS A 262 0.14 -0.38 13.92
N ILE A 263 -0.01 -1.44 13.11
CA ILE A 263 0.06 -1.29 11.66
C ILE A 263 -1.12 -0.45 11.20
N VAL A 264 -0.80 0.75 10.69
CA VAL A 264 -1.69 1.64 9.95
C VAL A 264 -1.07 1.87 8.59
N ARG A 265 -1.78 1.56 7.53
CA ARG A 265 -1.27 1.72 6.16
C ARG A 265 -1.31 3.18 5.71
N GLY A 266 -0.36 3.55 4.88
CA GLY A 266 -0.23 4.89 4.32
C GLY A 266 -1.34 5.32 3.34
N LEU A 267 -2.27 4.43 3.00
CA LEU A 267 -3.32 4.61 1.99
C LEU A 267 -4.67 4.31 2.62
N ASP A 268 -5.69 5.12 2.31
CA ASP A 268 -6.97 5.09 3.01
C ASP A 268 -7.94 4.01 2.51
N TYR A 269 -7.65 3.34 1.40
CA TYR A 269 -8.54 2.32 0.81
C TYR A 269 -8.59 0.98 1.55
N TYR A 270 -7.63 0.70 2.43
CA TYR A 270 -7.56 -0.61 3.09
C TYR A 270 -8.77 -0.89 4.01
N THR A 271 -9.13 -2.18 4.07
CA THR A 271 -10.18 -2.74 4.95
C THR A 271 -9.74 -4.08 5.49
N LYS A 272 -10.32 -4.54 6.61
CA LYS A 272 -10.04 -5.87 7.19
C LYS A 272 -8.54 -6.14 7.31
N THR A 273 -8.01 -7.12 6.60
CA THR A 273 -6.62 -7.57 6.67
C THR A 273 -5.63 -6.54 6.15
N VAL A 274 -4.58 -6.27 6.92
CA VAL A 274 -3.36 -5.59 6.47
C VAL A 274 -2.14 -6.36 6.95
N PHE A 275 -1.06 -6.32 6.16
CA PHE A 275 0.18 -7.00 6.52
C PHE A 275 1.41 -6.23 6.04
N GLU A 276 2.54 -6.51 6.69
CA GLU A 276 3.86 -5.98 6.32
C GLU A 276 4.94 -7.03 6.54
N PHE A 277 5.83 -7.17 5.56
CA PHE A 277 7.08 -7.89 5.70
C PHE A 277 8.17 -6.89 6.05
N VAL A 278 8.78 -7.05 7.21
CA VAL A 278 9.75 -6.11 7.77
C VAL A 278 11.10 -6.80 7.94
N SER A 279 12.16 -6.20 7.37
CA SER A 279 13.52 -6.63 7.61
C SER A 279 14.06 -6.01 8.89
N THR A 280 14.72 -6.81 9.71
CA THR A 280 15.41 -6.35 10.93
C THR A 280 16.77 -5.70 10.63
N HIS A 281 17.26 -5.82 9.39
CA HIS A 281 18.59 -5.32 8.99
C HIS A 281 18.60 -3.98 8.23
N ILE A 282 17.46 -3.48 7.80
CA ILE A 282 17.35 -2.26 6.95
C ILE A 282 17.00 -1.01 7.79
N GLY A 283 17.48 -0.87 9.00
CA GLY A 283 17.33 0.35 9.82
C GLY A 283 15.88 0.85 9.91
N ALA A 284 15.68 2.18 9.89
CA ALA A 284 14.38 2.83 10.09
C ALA A 284 13.34 2.60 8.96
N GLN A 285 13.73 2.00 7.85
CA GLN A 285 12.89 1.70 6.67
C GLN A 285 12.73 0.19 6.48
N GLY A 286 12.54 -0.54 7.57
CA GLY A 286 12.50 -2.00 7.56
C GLY A 286 11.39 -2.64 6.74
N THR A 287 10.30 -1.95 6.41
CA THR A 287 9.20 -2.52 5.61
C THR A 287 9.66 -2.72 4.15
N ILE A 288 9.77 -3.99 3.74
CA ILE A 288 10.15 -4.39 2.37
C ILE A 288 8.91 -4.39 1.48
N CYS A 289 7.81 -4.91 1.99
CA CYS A 289 6.57 -5.09 1.28
C CYS A 289 5.39 -4.90 2.23
N GLY A 290 4.31 -4.37 1.73
CA GLY A 290 3.10 -4.25 2.49
C GLY A 290 1.86 -4.39 1.62
N GLY A 291 0.83 -4.97 2.19
CA GLY A 291 -0.41 -5.23 1.49
C GLY A 291 -1.60 -5.34 2.42
N GLY A 292 -2.69 -5.79 1.84
CA GLY A 292 -3.94 -5.99 2.55
C GLY A 292 -5.15 -5.97 1.64
N ARG A 293 -6.32 -5.99 2.26
CA ARG A 293 -7.62 -6.00 1.61
C ARG A 293 -8.15 -4.57 1.41
N TYR A 294 -8.83 -4.34 0.30
CA TYR A 294 -9.41 -3.03 -0.04
C TYR A 294 -10.75 -3.19 -0.78
N ASP A 295 -11.70 -3.85 -0.13
CA ASP A 295 -12.99 -4.28 -0.71
C ASP A 295 -13.85 -3.14 -1.29
N GLY A 296 -13.64 -1.88 -0.87
CA GLY A 296 -14.39 -0.72 -1.38
C GLY A 296 -13.76 0.00 -2.58
N LEU A 297 -12.52 -0.34 -2.97
CA LEU A 297 -11.78 0.43 -3.98
C LEU A 297 -12.42 0.36 -5.37
N ILE A 298 -12.84 -0.82 -5.80
CA ILE A 298 -13.45 -1.01 -7.12
C ILE A 298 -14.72 -0.16 -7.28
N GLU A 299 -15.58 -0.15 -6.27
CA GLU A 299 -16.80 0.68 -6.25
C GLU A 299 -16.47 2.18 -6.23
N GLN A 300 -15.47 2.60 -5.45
CA GLN A 300 -15.01 4.00 -5.42
C GLN A 300 -14.50 4.48 -6.77
N LEU A 301 -13.95 3.59 -7.57
CA LEU A 301 -13.47 3.87 -8.93
C LEU A 301 -14.56 3.75 -10.01
N GLY A 302 -15.80 3.42 -9.63
CA GLY A 302 -16.95 3.35 -10.53
C GLY A 302 -17.25 1.97 -11.10
N GLY A 303 -16.55 0.93 -10.60
CA GLY A 303 -16.88 -0.47 -10.93
C GLY A 303 -17.99 -1.02 -10.01
N ASN A 304 -18.46 -2.22 -10.29
CA ASN A 304 -19.37 -2.95 -9.41
C ASN A 304 -18.64 -3.32 -8.10
N PRO A 305 -19.33 -3.32 -6.94
CA PRO A 305 -18.73 -3.74 -5.68
C PRO A 305 -18.05 -5.11 -5.81
N THR A 306 -16.76 -5.14 -5.66
CA THR A 306 -15.93 -6.34 -5.86
C THR A 306 -14.87 -6.40 -4.77
N PRO A 307 -14.84 -7.47 -3.95
CA PRO A 307 -13.79 -7.65 -2.96
C PRO A 307 -12.42 -7.70 -3.62
N ALA A 308 -11.45 -7.05 -3.00
CA ALA A 308 -10.10 -6.99 -3.55
C ALA A 308 -9.03 -6.98 -2.46
N LEU A 309 -7.87 -7.52 -2.81
CA LEU A 309 -6.68 -7.52 -1.98
C LEU A 309 -5.43 -7.53 -2.85
N GLY A 310 -4.33 -7.03 -2.29
CA GLY A 310 -3.07 -7.01 -3.01
C GLY A 310 -1.91 -6.59 -2.14
N PHE A 311 -0.73 -6.50 -2.76
CA PHE A 311 0.48 -5.98 -2.16
C PHE A 311 1.35 -5.24 -3.19
N ALA A 312 2.23 -4.42 -2.67
CA ALA A 312 3.36 -3.89 -3.44
C ALA A 312 4.53 -3.53 -2.51
#